data_0cb07afd7e133eafe8099ba91aeb92a7
#
_entry.id   0cb07afd7e133eafe8099ba91aeb92a7
#
_cell.length_a   1.000
_cell.length_b   1.000
_cell.length_c   1.000
_cell.angle_alpha   90.00
_cell.angle_beta   90.00
_cell.angle_gamma   90.00
#
_symmetry.space_group_name_H-M   'P 1'
#
loop_
_entity.id
_entity.type
_entity.pdbx_description
1 polymer ?
#
loop_
_entity_poly.entity_id
_entity_poly.type
_entity_poly.pdbx_seq_one_letter_code
_entity_poly.pdbx_strand_id
1 'polypeptide(L)'
;MAELVDKQMEETEDDPIMPDEVDSSEGSLQQNIMSISSLTLMDGGSAGSHEMTPSCSYKSSSYRSSENCVKFPDHIKQKEDMEIQDVVRQYALCFLPAKSLCRFKTVSKEWLRWINSPFFVHTQTNHFRHISGLFCQFPGESPSFMSLNPVAYGVPDPTLCFLPEPVDVRTSCNGLLGCQSRLGDNAYYICNPVTEGWRMVPKPNLYHGPETAIALAFEPDILNFEAQYELICAVTLPDRAALQFEIYSSRTNSWRVSNAVCLELDALPLNGDGFYTRGFVYWETESGAILVFDLKEEVYGIVSLPPSRKPTGALTVMRGELCYLLPHREDDAWSIEVYGNMDMSLQRIIPLHSEFLGHLVDGECRALAFVNDDTLIIALGTKVIAYHARAHRMEGVSDARTDGFVKYFPYVNSFCTCRPFHA
;
A
#
# COMPACT_ATOMS: atom_id res chain seq x y z
N MET A 1 65.65 -25.57 -0.80
CA MET A 1 65.56 -26.81 -1.59
C MET A 1 64.28 -26.66 -2.40
N ALA A 2 64.29 -25.99 -3.58
CA ALA A 2 64.79 -26.46 -4.88
C ALA A 2 64.06 -27.79 -5.24
N GLU A 3 63.20 -27.71 -6.19
CA GLU A 3 63.25 -27.99 -7.63
C GLU A 3 61.83 -27.91 -8.16
N LEU A 4 61.45 -27.03 -9.08
CA LEU A 4 61.59 -27.08 -10.53
C LEU A 4 61.23 -28.44 -11.17
N VAL A 5 60.11 -28.47 -11.93
CA VAL A 5 60.05 -29.04 -13.27
C VAL A 5 58.99 -28.37 -14.12
N ASP A 6 59.43 -27.95 -15.25
CA ASP A 6 58.90 -27.27 -16.42
C ASP A 6 58.23 -28.28 -17.40
N LYS A 7 57.48 -27.69 -18.39
CA LYS A 7 56.94 -28.22 -19.68
C LYS A 7 55.51 -28.75 -19.63
N GLN A 8 54.65 -28.41 -20.57
CA GLN A 8 54.76 -28.12 -22.02
C GLN A 8 53.52 -27.34 -22.49
N MET A 9 53.75 -26.43 -23.41
CA MET A 9 52.78 -25.85 -24.35
C MET A 9 52.29 -26.92 -25.31
N GLU A 10 50.97 -26.92 -25.58
CA GLU A 10 50.42 -27.41 -26.86
C GLU A 10 49.34 -26.39 -27.31
N GLU A 11 49.63 -25.84 -28.48
CA GLU A 11 48.74 -25.03 -29.28
C GLU A 11 47.62 -25.95 -29.86
N THR A 12 46.36 -25.54 -29.77
CA THR A 12 45.32 -26.04 -30.66
C THR A 12 44.43 -24.89 -31.15
N GLU A 13 44.47 -24.75 -32.42
CA GLU A 13 43.67 -24.08 -33.45
C GLU A 13 42.37 -23.39 -33.07
N ASP A 14 42.22 -22.15 -33.61
CA ASP A 14 41.04 -21.33 -33.65
C ASP A 14 39.92 -22.00 -34.53
N ASP A 15 38.77 -22.28 -33.92
CA ASP A 15 37.49 -22.45 -34.64
C ASP A 15 36.61 -21.20 -34.46
N PRO A 16 35.94 -20.72 -35.49
CA PRO A 16 35.19 -19.47 -35.44
C PRO A 16 33.87 -19.64 -34.68
N ILE A 17 33.70 -18.84 -33.64
CA ILE A 17 32.49 -18.72 -32.86
C ILE A 17 31.40 -18.11 -33.72
N MET A 18 30.33 -18.85 -33.96
CA MET A 18 29.06 -18.36 -34.51
C MET A 18 28.41 -17.46 -33.47
N PRO A 19 27.70 -16.38 -33.85
CA PRO A 19 27.01 -15.53 -32.88
C PRO A 19 25.79 -16.26 -32.31
N ASP A 20 25.73 -16.34 -30.99
CA ASP A 20 24.62 -16.88 -30.22
C ASP A 20 23.32 -16.12 -30.53
N GLU A 21 22.26 -16.90 -30.67
CA GLU A 21 20.88 -16.43 -30.82
C GLU A 21 20.51 -15.55 -29.61
N VAL A 22 20.13 -14.31 -29.90
CA VAL A 22 19.58 -13.37 -28.92
C VAL A 22 18.31 -13.99 -28.34
N ASP A 23 18.34 -14.21 -27.06
CA ASP A 23 17.31 -14.85 -26.25
C ASP A 23 15.96 -14.15 -26.40
N SER A 24 14.93 -14.94 -26.72
CA SER A 24 13.55 -14.51 -26.88
C SER A 24 12.81 -14.20 -25.58
N SER A 25 13.53 -14.14 -24.44
CA SER A 25 12.97 -13.91 -23.11
C SER A 25 12.52 -12.45 -22.87
N GLU A 26 13.23 -11.46 -23.44
CA GLU A 26 12.84 -10.05 -23.31
C GLU A 26 11.49 -9.72 -23.95
N GLY A 27 11.15 -10.36 -25.06
CA GLY A 27 9.85 -10.19 -25.70
C GLY A 27 8.66 -10.71 -24.90
N SER A 28 8.88 -11.76 -24.12
CA SER A 28 7.89 -12.37 -23.23
C SER A 28 7.61 -11.50 -21.99
N LEU A 29 8.64 -10.90 -21.40
CA LEU A 29 8.54 -9.99 -20.26
C LEU A 29 7.80 -8.70 -20.61
N GLN A 30 8.12 -8.09 -21.75
CA GLN A 30 7.40 -6.90 -22.22
C GLN A 30 5.94 -7.19 -22.55
N GLN A 31 5.61 -8.37 -23.08
CA GLN A 31 4.22 -8.78 -23.29
C GLN A 31 3.46 -8.99 -21.98
N ASN A 32 4.08 -9.54 -20.95
CA ASN A 32 3.46 -9.71 -19.63
C ASN A 32 3.22 -8.35 -18.94
N ILE A 33 4.18 -7.43 -19.01
CA ILE A 33 4.02 -6.07 -18.49
C ILE A 33 2.95 -5.29 -19.27
N MET A 34 2.90 -5.44 -20.61
CA MET A 34 1.84 -4.85 -21.44
C MET A 34 0.45 -5.43 -21.11
N SER A 35 0.36 -6.70 -20.78
CA SER A 35 -0.88 -7.35 -20.33
C SER A 35 -1.37 -6.76 -18.99
N ILE A 36 -0.45 -6.53 -18.05
CA ILE A 36 -0.73 -5.86 -16.77
C ILE A 36 -1.23 -4.42 -17.01
N SER A 37 -0.64 -3.68 -17.98
CA SER A 37 -1.03 -2.31 -18.32
C SER A 37 -2.44 -2.21 -18.91
N SER A 38 -2.85 -3.17 -19.72
CA SER A 38 -4.17 -3.14 -20.38
C SER A 38 -5.33 -3.40 -19.41
N LEU A 39 -5.09 -4.11 -18.32
CA LEU A 39 -6.09 -4.36 -17.29
C LEU A 39 -6.37 -3.13 -16.40
N THR A 40 -5.38 -2.27 -16.19
CA THR A 40 -5.54 -1.05 -15.38
C THR A 40 -6.30 0.07 -16.10
N LEU A 41 -6.33 0.07 -17.46
CA LEU A 41 -6.97 1.11 -18.27
C LEU A 41 -8.48 0.92 -18.50
N MET A 42 -9.06 -0.23 -18.11
CA MET A 42 -10.48 -0.51 -18.36
C MET A 42 -11.44 0.05 -17.32
N ASP A 43 -10.98 0.53 -16.17
CA ASP A 43 -11.84 1.02 -15.07
C ASP A 43 -11.85 2.55 -14.87
N GLY A 44 -11.26 3.29 -15.77
CA GLY A 44 -11.20 4.76 -15.78
C GLY A 44 -12.26 5.42 -16.67
N GLY A 45 -13.55 5.14 -16.48
CA GLY A 45 -14.65 5.81 -17.17
C GLY A 45 -14.72 7.29 -16.84
N SER A 46 -14.12 8.13 -17.69
CA SER A 46 -14.21 9.58 -17.68
C SER A 46 -15.63 10.03 -18.03
N ALA A 47 -16.31 10.64 -17.08
CA ALA A 47 -17.53 11.43 -17.36
C ALA A 47 -17.14 12.76 -18.00
N GLY A 48 -17.12 12.80 -19.33
CA GLY A 48 -17.02 14.02 -20.10
C GLY A 48 -18.37 14.76 -20.11
N SER A 49 -18.40 15.95 -19.52
CA SER A 49 -19.48 16.91 -19.63
C SER A 49 -19.48 17.54 -21.04
N HIS A 50 -20.43 17.18 -21.87
CA HIS A 50 -20.81 17.98 -23.04
C HIS A 50 -22.22 18.53 -22.81
N GLU A 51 -22.29 19.84 -22.59
CA GLU A 51 -23.51 20.61 -22.81
C GLU A 51 -23.84 20.58 -24.30
N MET A 52 -24.98 20.01 -24.65
CA MET A 52 -25.69 20.27 -25.90
C MET A 52 -27.15 20.47 -25.61
N THR A 53 -27.58 21.70 -25.78
CA THR A 53 -28.98 22.09 -25.88
C THR A 53 -29.55 21.62 -27.21
N PRO A 54 -30.71 20.95 -27.24
CA PRO A 54 -31.52 20.88 -28.43
C PRO A 54 -32.82 21.69 -28.28
N SER A 55 -32.92 22.70 -29.12
CA SER A 55 -34.21 23.26 -29.46
C SER A 55 -34.99 22.28 -30.34
N CYS A 56 -36.15 21.89 -29.95
CA CYS A 56 -37.06 21.18 -30.84
C CYS A 56 -38.49 21.68 -30.71
N SER A 57 -38.96 22.16 -31.83
CA SER A 57 -40.30 22.68 -32.09
C SER A 57 -41.38 21.61 -32.03
N TYR A 58 -42.48 21.98 -31.40
CA TYR A 58 -43.73 21.19 -31.33
C TYR A 58 -44.42 21.04 -32.68
N LYS A 59 -44.87 19.85 -32.98
CA LYS A 59 -46.05 19.58 -33.81
C LYS A 59 -46.99 18.68 -33.05
N SER A 60 -48.19 19.22 -32.81
CA SER A 60 -49.37 18.57 -32.24
C SER A 60 -49.97 17.55 -33.19
N SER A 61 -50.26 16.36 -32.69
CA SER A 61 -51.29 15.49 -33.30
C SER A 61 -52.04 14.79 -32.20
N SER A 62 -53.35 15.06 -32.20
CA SER A 62 -54.38 14.49 -31.33
C SER A 62 -54.69 13.05 -31.66
N TYR A 63 -54.68 12.16 -30.63
CA TYR A 63 -55.50 10.95 -30.65
C TYR A 63 -56.13 10.73 -29.26
N ARG A 64 -57.42 10.41 -29.33
CA ARG A 64 -58.32 10.20 -28.20
C ARG A 64 -58.14 8.82 -27.51
N SER A 65 -58.21 8.88 -26.22
CA SER A 65 -58.87 8.00 -25.24
C SER A 65 -58.79 6.47 -25.36
N SER A 66 -58.16 5.83 -24.38
CA SER A 66 -58.90 4.83 -23.56
C SER A 66 -58.30 4.85 -22.13
N GLU A 67 -59.18 5.06 -21.19
CA GLU A 67 -58.93 5.02 -19.77
C GLU A 67 -58.64 3.57 -19.35
N ASN A 68 -57.41 3.32 -18.92
CA ASN A 68 -57.11 2.28 -17.92
C ASN A 68 -56.08 2.89 -16.96
N CYS A 69 -56.69 3.54 -15.95
CA CYS A 69 -55.98 4.10 -14.82
C CYS A 69 -55.48 2.95 -13.94
N VAL A 70 -54.22 2.54 -14.13
CA VAL A 70 -53.52 1.71 -13.14
C VAL A 70 -53.26 2.64 -11.96
N LYS A 71 -54.06 2.49 -10.90
CA LYS A 71 -53.79 3.14 -9.62
C LYS A 71 -52.50 2.57 -9.05
N PHE A 72 -51.43 3.35 -9.14
CA PHE A 72 -50.26 3.12 -8.31
C PHE A 72 -50.63 3.34 -6.85
N PRO A 73 -50.18 2.46 -5.93
CA PRO A 73 -50.48 2.62 -4.51
C PRO A 73 -49.87 3.94 -3.99
N ASP A 74 -50.67 4.73 -3.27
CA ASP A 74 -50.32 6.01 -2.62
C ASP A 74 -49.29 5.83 -1.43
N HIS A 75 -48.24 5.06 -1.58
CA HIS A 75 -47.24 4.87 -0.54
C HIS A 75 -45.90 5.59 -0.78
N ILE A 76 -45.84 6.61 -1.63
CA ILE A 76 -44.68 7.47 -1.79
C ILE A 76 -45.07 8.90 -1.39
N LYS A 77 -45.33 9.13 -0.12
CA LYS A 77 -45.28 10.46 0.52
C LYS A 77 -45.19 10.30 2.04
N GLN A 78 -44.07 9.78 2.52
CA GLN A 78 -43.48 10.22 3.78
C GLN A 78 -42.04 10.52 3.48
N LYS A 79 -41.75 11.78 3.10
CA LYS A 79 -40.45 12.39 3.35
C LYS A 79 -40.41 12.48 4.87
N GLU A 80 -39.90 11.44 5.54
CA GLU A 80 -39.52 11.55 6.94
C GLU A 80 -38.55 12.68 7.01
N ASP A 81 -38.88 13.76 7.69
CA ASP A 81 -37.99 14.83 8.02
C ASP A 81 -36.89 14.20 8.90
N MET A 82 -35.78 13.86 8.28
CA MET A 82 -34.65 13.19 8.94
C MET A 82 -34.11 14.17 9.97
N GLU A 83 -34.08 13.79 11.24
CA GLU A 83 -33.53 14.63 12.29
C GLU A 83 -32.05 14.92 12.01
N ILE A 84 -31.55 16.10 12.41
CA ILE A 84 -30.14 16.48 12.23
C ILE A 84 -29.20 15.39 12.80
N GLN A 85 -29.59 14.72 13.87
CA GLN A 85 -28.84 13.63 14.46
C GLN A 85 -28.66 12.44 13.50
N ASP A 86 -29.71 12.10 12.74
CA ASP A 86 -29.65 11.00 11.78
C ASP A 86 -28.82 11.37 10.57
N VAL A 87 -28.89 12.64 10.11
CA VAL A 87 -28.01 13.17 9.06
C VAL A 87 -26.54 13.07 9.48
N VAL A 88 -26.21 13.52 10.70
CA VAL A 88 -24.85 13.45 11.23
C VAL A 88 -24.37 12.00 11.34
N ARG A 89 -25.19 11.10 11.86
CA ARG A 89 -24.84 9.67 11.99
C ARG A 89 -24.57 9.03 10.65
N GLN A 90 -25.45 9.25 9.67
CA GLN A 90 -25.42 8.55 8.40
C GLN A 90 -24.37 9.11 7.43
N TYR A 91 -24.16 10.44 7.44
CA TYR A 91 -23.40 11.11 6.39
C TYR A 91 -22.14 11.84 6.87
N ALA A 92 -21.93 12.01 8.17
CA ALA A 92 -20.78 12.76 8.68
C ALA A 92 -19.77 11.91 9.47
N LEU A 93 -20.25 11.02 10.34
CA LEU A 93 -19.38 10.28 11.24
C LEU A 93 -18.43 9.32 10.53
N CYS A 94 -18.81 8.75 9.39
CA CYS A 94 -17.98 7.80 8.64
C CYS A 94 -16.68 8.43 8.08
N PHE A 95 -16.61 9.76 7.99
CA PHE A 95 -15.40 10.47 7.58
C PHE A 95 -14.47 10.83 8.74
N LEU A 96 -14.84 10.49 9.96
CA LEU A 96 -14.02 10.79 11.13
C LEU A 96 -13.01 9.65 11.41
N PRO A 97 -11.81 9.99 11.90
CA PRO A 97 -10.85 8.99 12.35
C PRO A 97 -11.35 8.26 13.58
N ALA A 98 -10.89 7.02 13.75
CA ALA A 98 -11.34 6.14 14.81
C ALA A 98 -11.17 6.73 16.22
N LYS A 99 -10.08 7.48 16.47
CA LYS A 99 -9.86 8.16 17.77
C LYS A 99 -10.98 9.15 18.12
N SER A 100 -11.47 9.92 17.13
CA SER A 100 -12.60 10.84 17.32
C SER A 100 -13.89 10.08 17.56
N LEU A 101 -14.13 9.00 16.82
CA LEU A 101 -15.30 8.14 16.99
C LEU A 101 -15.31 7.44 18.35
N CYS A 102 -14.15 7.02 18.88
CA CYS A 102 -14.03 6.48 20.24
C CYS A 102 -14.52 7.47 21.30
N ARG A 103 -14.27 8.77 21.12
CA ARG A 103 -14.82 9.82 22.01
C ARG A 103 -16.34 9.91 21.88
N PHE A 104 -16.89 9.78 20.68
CA PHE A 104 -18.35 9.79 20.48
C PHE A 104 -19.05 8.56 21.06
N LYS A 105 -18.37 7.41 21.19
CA LYS A 105 -18.92 6.23 21.90
C LYS A 105 -19.33 6.53 23.34
N THR A 106 -18.74 7.55 23.97
CA THR A 106 -19.06 7.93 25.35
C THR A 106 -20.25 8.88 25.47
N VAL A 107 -20.80 9.42 24.36
CA VAL A 107 -21.88 10.41 24.38
C VAL A 107 -23.21 9.77 24.82
N SER A 108 -23.56 8.60 24.29
CA SER A 108 -24.74 7.85 24.69
C SER A 108 -24.62 6.37 24.37
N LYS A 109 -25.51 5.55 25.00
CA LYS A 109 -25.62 4.12 24.67
C LYS A 109 -26.02 3.87 23.21
N GLU A 110 -26.77 4.79 22.63
CA GLU A 110 -27.22 4.71 21.24
C GLU A 110 -26.05 4.95 20.28
N TRP A 111 -25.23 5.99 20.52
CA TRP A 111 -24.01 6.25 19.76
C TRP A 111 -23.01 5.10 19.86
N LEU A 112 -22.85 4.53 21.06
CA LEU A 112 -22.01 3.37 21.26
C LEU A 112 -22.45 2.17 20.40
N ARG A 113 -23.77 1.87 20.38
CA ARG A 113 -24.31 0.76 19.56
C ARG A 113 -24.13 1.03 18.07
N TRP A 114 -24.44 2.27 17.64
CA TRP A 114 -24.32 2.66 16.25
C TRP A 114 -22.87 2.56 15.75
N ILE A 115 -21.90 3.17 16.45
CA ILE A 115 -20.50 3.18 16.06
C ILE A 115 -19.87 1.77 16.10
N ASN A 116 -20.38 0.87 16.93
CA ASN A 116 -19.93 -0.52 16.99
C ASN A 116 -20.70 -1.44 16.02
N SER A 117 -21.69 -0.93 15.30
CA SER A 117 -22.41 -1.78 14.36
C SER A 117 -21.54 -2.20 13.19
N PRO A 118 -21.65 -3.45 12.68
CA PRO A 118 -20.89 -3.91 11.52
C PRO A 118 -21.06 -3.01 10.30
N PHE A 119 -22.25 -2.51 10.08
CA PHE A 119 -22.55 -1.59 8.99
C PHE A 119 -21.76 -0.28 9.10
N PHE A 120 -21.73 0.34 10.29
CA PHE A 120 -20.98 1.58 10.49
C PHE A 120 -19.47 1.35 10.35
N VAL A 121 -18.94 0.28 10.95
CA VAL A 121 -17.53 -0.11 10.85
C VAL A 121 -17.12 -0.26 9.38
N HIS A 122 -17.90 -0.99 8.61
CA HIS A 122 -17.69 -1.15 7.16
C HIS A 122 -17.73 0.19 6.41
N THR A 123 -18.76 1.01 6.67
CA THR A 123 -18.91 2.32 6.03
C THR A 123 -17.73 3.25 6.38
N GLN A 124 -17.31 3.31 7.63
CA GLN A 124 -16.18 4.13 8.07
C GLN A 124 -14.87 3.65 7.42
N THR A 125 -14.62 2.36 7.37
CA THR A 125 -13.43 1.77 6.74
C THR A 125 -13.35 2.12 5.24
N ASN A 126 -14.49 2.18 4.55
CA ASN A 126 -14.55 2.56 3.14
C ASN A 126 -14.32 4.06 2.89
N HIS A 127 -14.78 4.92 3.79
CA HIS A 127 -14.69 6.38 3.60
C HIS A 127 -13.42 6.99 4.19
N PHE A 128 -12.91 6.43 5.29
CA PHE A 128 -11.71 6.96 5.95
C PHE A 128 -10.46 6.21 5.52
N ARG A 129 -9.78 6.73 4.49
CA ARG A 129 -8.57 6.14 3.90
C ARG A 129 -7.31 7.03 4.04
N HIS A 130 -7.41 8.10 4.82
CA HIS A 130 -6.28 9.02 4.98
C HIS A 130 -5.20 8.44 5.90
N ILE A 131 -3.95 8.51 5.46
CA ILE A 131 -2.81 8.19 6.32
C ILE A 131 -2.84 9.10 7.54
N SER A 132 -2.86 8.50 8.71
CA SER A 132 -3.05 9.17 10.00
C SER A 132 -1.75 9.24 10.79
N GLY A 133 -0.78 8.44 10.43
CA GLY A 133 0.52 8.35 11.06
C GLY A 133 1.37 7.27 10.43
N LEU A 134 2.52 7.05 11.05
CA LEU A 134 3.48 6.03 10.65
C LEU A 134 3.78 5.14 11.85
N PHE A 135 3.69 3.83 11.68
CA PHE A 135 4.35 2.92 12.59
C PHE A 135 5.84 2.91 12.27
N CYS A 136 6.65 3.04 13.33
CA CYS A 136 8.10 3.05 13.24
C CYS A 136 8.61 1.76 13.88
N GLN A 137 9.34 0.97 13.12
CA GLN A 137 9.94 -0.28 13.56
C GLN A 137 11.44 -0.19 13.53
N PHE A 138 12.05 -0.37 14.70
CA PHE A 138 13.50 -0.56 14.84
C PHE A 138 13.80 -2.04 14.98
N PRO A 139 14.93 -2.51 14.44
CA PRO A 139 15.34 -3.90 14.63
C PRO A 139 15.45 -4.25 16.12
N GLY A 140 14.71 -5.28 16.55
CA GLY A 140 14.73 -5.79 17.91
C GLY A 140 14.00 -4.94 18.98
N GLU A 141 13.48 -3.76 18.63
CA GLU A 141 12.69 -2.91 19.53
C GLU A 141 11.18 -3.08 19.30
N SER A 142 10.37 -2.76 20.31
CA SER A 142 8.92 -2.69 20.12
C SER A 142 8.56 -1.55 19.17
N PRO A 143 7.54 -1.73 18.32
CA PRO A 143 7.11 -0.67 17.42
C PRO A 143 6.63 0.56 18.19
N SER A 144 6.63 1.70 17.52
CA SER A 144 6.09 2.96 18.01
C SER A 144 5.21 3.61 16.96
N PHE A 145 4.32 4.52 17.36
CA PHE A 145 3.42 5.20 16.44
C PHE A 145 3.66 6.70 16.44
N MET A 146 3.98 7.24 15.27
CA MET A 146 4.14 8.65 15.01
C MET A 146 2.87 9.20 14.38
N SER A 147 2.12 10.01 15.12
CA SER A 147 0.86 10.60 14.66
C SER A 147 1.10 11.86 13.83
N LEU A 148 0.47 11.98 12.67
CA LEU A 148 0.49 13.22 11.86
C LEU A 148 -0.33 14.35 12.49
N ASN A 149 -1.32 14.01 13.31
CA ASN A 149 -2.08 14.95 14.11
C ASN A 149 -2.47 14.29 15.44
N PRO A 150 -1.71 14.53 16.53
CA PRO A 150 -1.94 13.88 17.81
C PRO A 150 -3.31 14.15 18.45
N VAL A 151 -3.99 15.23 18.04
CA VAL A 151 -5.35 15.53 18.51
C VAL A 151 -6.37 14.62 17.84
N ALA A 152 -6.25 14.44 16.51
CA ALA A 152 -7.20 13.69 15.70
C ALA A 152 -6.88 12.19 15.63
N TYR A 153 -5.61 11.82 15.58
CA TYR A 153 -5.16 10.45 15.35
C TYR A 153 -4.44 9.87 16.57
N GLY A 154 -4.48 8.56 16.68
CA GLY A 154 -3.76 7.83 17.72
C GLY A 154 -4.22 6.39 17.84
N VAL A 155 -3.40 5.59 18.45
CA VAL A 155 -3.67 4.19 18.79
C VAL A 155 -3.55 4.00 20.29
N PRO A 156 -4.36 3.13 20.92
CA PRO A 156 -4.33 2.90 22.36
C PRO A 156 -2.98 2.37 22.85
N ASP A 157 -2.46 1.36 22.16
CA ASP A 157 -1.16 0.76 22.46
C ASP A 157 -0.30 0.71 21.18
N PRO A 158 0.62 1.68 21.00
CA PRO A 158 1.52 1.72 19.85
C PRO A 158 2.61 0.65 19.87
N THR A 159 2.85 0.01 21.02
CA THR A 159 3.87 -1.03 21.19
C THR A 159 3.36 -2.42 20.85
N LEU A 160 2.05 -2.54 20.54
CA LEU A 160 1.35 -3.78 20.20
C LEU A 160 1.42 -4.85 21.31
N CYS A 161 1.54 -4.48 22.59
CA CYS A 161 1.57 -5.41 23.72
C CYS A 161 0.25 -6.18 23.92
N PHE A 162 -0.84 -5.80 23.23
CA PHE A 162 -2.08 -6.58 23.20
C PHE A 162 -1.95 -7.89 22.40
N LEU A 163 -0.87 -8.06 21.62
CA LEU A 163 -0.54 -9.32 20.95
C LEU A 163 0.06 -10.33 21.94
N PRO A 164 -0.09 -11.64 21.71
CA PRO A 164 0.34 -12.66 22.66
C PRO A 164 1.85 -12.75 22.86
N GLU A 165 2.62 -12.19 21.94
CA GLU A 165 4.09 -12.24 21.96
C GLU A 165 4.70 -10.98 21.28
N PRO A 166 5.99 -10.69 21.54
CA PRO A 166 6.67 -9.59 20.86
C PRO A 166 6.75 -9.80 19.36
N VAL A 167 6.45 -8.75 18.59
CA VAL A 167 6.39 -8.80 17.13
C VAL A 167 7.20 -7.68 16.49
N ASP A 168 7.55 -7.87 15.22
CA ASP A 168 7.97 -6.83 14.30
C ASP A 168 6.85 -6.52 13.31
N VAL A 169 6.58 -5.24 13.09
CA VAL A 169 5.69 -4.81 12.01
C VAL A 169 6.40 -5.04 10.68
N ARG A 170 5.74 -5.75 9.77
CA ARG A 170 6.31 -6.13 8.48
C ARG A 170 5.56 -5.51 7.30
N THR A 171 4.29 -5.15 7.47
CA THR A 171 3.47 -4.53 6.42
C THR A 171 2.28 -3.81 7.03
N SER A 172 1.74 -2.83 6.31
CA SER A 172 0.55 -2.06 6.68
C SER A 172 -0.34 -1.84 5.48
N CYS A 173 -1.64 -2.06 5.62
CA CYS A 173 -2.60 -1.83 4.56
C CYS A 173 -3.96 -1.39 5.12
N ASN A 174 -4.41 -0.18 4.78
CA ASN A 174 -5.76 0.35 5.05
C ASN A 174 -6.27 0.14 6.49
N GLY A 175 -5.38 0.29 7.50
CA GLY A 175 -5.72 0.17 8.92
C GLY A 175 -5.46 -1.20 9.55
N LEU A 176 -5.00 -2.17 8.77
CA LEU A 176 -4.47 -3.43 9.26
C LEU A 176 -2.94 -3.42 9.24
N LEU A 177 -2.34 -4.06 10.23
CA LEU A 177 -0.91 -4.38 10.28
C LEU A 177 -0.69 -5.88 10.13
N GLY A 178 0.28 -6.24 9.30
CA GLY A 178 0.86 -7.58 9.27
C GLY A 178 2.13 -7.60 10.11
N CYS A 179 2.15 -8.44 11.14
CA CYS A 179 3.24 -8.54 12.08
C CYS A 179 3.83 -9.96 12.06
N GLN A 180 5.12 -10.08 12.34
CA GLN A 180 5.81 -11.35 12.49
C GLN A 180 6.36 -11.48 13.90
N SER A 181 6.18 -12.64 14.50
CA SER A 181 6.74 -12.96 15.83
C SER A 181 8.26 -12.87 15.80
N ARG A 182 8.84 -12.36 16.90
CA ARG A 182 10.29 -12.44 17.17
C ARG A 182 10.70 -13.73 17.84
N LEU A 183 9.71 -14.54 18.26
CA LEU A 183 9.93 -15.77 19.01
C LEU A 183 9.58 -16.99 18.18
N GLY A 184 10.31 -18.08 18.37
CA GLY A 184 9.93 -19.39 17.89
C GLY A 184 9.75 -19.56 16.38
N ASP A 185 8.54 -19.92 15.99
CA ASP A 185 8.20 -20.37 14.63
C ASP A 185 7.94 -19.26 13.61
N ASN A 186 8.31 -17.99 13.89
CA ASN A 186 8.03 -16.83 13.02
C ASN A 186 6.53 -16.69 12.68
N ALA A 187 5.65 -16.89 13.64
CA ALA A 187 4.20 -16.79 13.45
C ALA A 187 3.77 -15.42 12.95
N TYR A 188 2.76 -15.38 12.11
CA TYR A 188 2.18 -14.13 11.61
C TYR A 188 0.92 -13.75 12.38
N TYR A 189 0.78 -12.45 12.61
CA TYR A 189 -0.39 -11.83 13.22
C TYR A 189 -0.90 -10.71 12.32
N ILE A 190 -2.20 -10.70 12.09
CA ILE A 190 -2.88 -9.55 11.47
C ILE A 190 -3.65 -8.85 12.58
N CYS A 191 -3.43 -7.55 12.74
CA CYS A 191 -4.07 -6.78 13.81
C CYS A 191 -4.50 -5.39 13.34
N ASN A 192 -5.45 -4.82 14.08
CA ASN A 192 -5.79 -3.41 14.01
C ASN A 192 -5.46 -2.75 15.35
N PRO A 193 -4.45 -1.89 15.42
CA PRO A 193 -4.03 -1.22 16.65
C PRO A 193 -5.09 -0.33 17.31
N VAL A 194 -6.07 0.17 16.54
CA VAL A 194 -7.16 1.00 17.09
C VAL A 194 -8.17 0.21 17.90
N THR A 195 -8.47 -1.00 17.41
CA THR A 195 -9.47 -1.88 18.04
C THR A 195 -8.85 -2.91 18.95
N GLU A 196 -7.52 -3.03 18.94
CA GLU A 196 -6.73 -4.08 19.60
C GLU A 196 -7.19 -5.49 19.19
N GLY A 197 -7.94 -5.56 18.08
CA GLY A 197 -8.35 -6.82 17.46
C GLY A 197 -7.16 -7.46 16.74
N TRP A 198 -7.04 -8.77 16.85
CA TRP A 198 -5.97 -9.50 16.16
C TRP A 198 -6.39 -10.93 15.81
N ARG A 199 -5.67 -11.50 14.86
CA ARG A 199 -5.79 -12.89 14.43
C ARG A 199 -4.41 -13.47 14.18
N MET A 200 -4.15 -14.65 14.69
CA MET A 200 -2.97 -15.45 14.32
C MET A 200 -3.24 -16.15 12.99
N VAL A 201 -2.32 -16.04 12.06
CA VAL A 201 -2.36 -16.72 10.77
C VAL A 201 -1.90 -18.16 10.96
N PRO A 202 -2.56 -19.17 10.36
CA PRO A 202 -2.08 -20.55 10.40
C PRO A 202 -0.65 -20.68 9.88
N LYS A 203 0.05 -21.75 10.29
CA LYS A 203 1.41 -22.03 9.82
C LYS A 203 1.43 -22.16 8.29
N PRO A 204 2.37 -21.47 7.60
CA PRO A 204 2.53 -21.58 6.15
C PRO A 204 3.00 -22.97 5.72
N ASN A 205 2.81 -23.31 4.43
CA ASN A 205 3.25 -24.58 3.87
C ASN A 205 4.75 -24.58 3.55
N LEU A 206 5.28 -23.40 3.16
CA LEU A 206 6.71 -23.19 2.93
C LEU A 206 7.39 -22.70 4.21
N TYR A 207 8.71 -22.81 4.26
CA TYR A 207 9.49 -22.23 5.36
C TYR A 207 9.65 -20.72 5.14
N HIS A 208 9.10 -19.92 6.04
CA HIS A 208 9.24 -18.46 6.05
C HIS A 208 10.29 -18.04 7.07
N GLY A 209 11.43 -17.59 6.57
CA GLY A 209 12.48 -17.00 7.41
C GLY A 209 12.17 -15.54 7.79
N PRO A 210 13.01 -14.92 8.63
CA PRO A 210 12.86 -13.50 9.00
C PRO A 210 13.02 -12.55 7.80
N GLU A 211 13.73 -12.99 6.76
CA GLU A 211 13.97 -12.22 5.53
C GLU A 211 12.88 -12.42 4.45
N THR A 212 11.86 -13.25 4.71
CA THR A 212 10.76 -13.45 3.76
C THR A 212 10.08 -12.12 3.46
N ALA A 213 9.95 -11.78 2.18
CA ALA A 213 9.28 -10.56 1.75
C ALA A 213 7.75 -10.72 1.88
N ILE A 214 7.10 -9.77 2.53
CA ILE A 214 5.70 -9.88 2.96
C ILE A 214 4.93 -8.64 2.52
N ALA A 215 3.71 -8.85 2.02
CA ALA A 215 2.76 -7.78 1.75
C ALA A 215 1.36 -8.17 2.23
N LEU A 216 0.62 -7.20 2.76
CA LEU A 216 -0.77 -7.36 3.15
C LEU A 216 -1.66 -6.71 2.10
N ALA A 217 -2.55 -7.48 1.50
CA ALA A 217 -3.55 -7.03 0.55
C ALA A 217 -4.91 -6.92 1.25
N PHE A 218 -5.33 -5.70 1.51
CA PHE A 218 -6.64 -5.37 2.05
C PHE A 218 -7.21 -4.17 1.30
N GLU A 219 -8.29 -4.39 0.55
CA GLU A 219 -9.02 -3.30 -0.13
C GLU A 219 -10.37 -3.09 0.55
N PRO A 220 -10.56 -1.95 1.22
CA PRO A 220 -11.88 -1.53 1.68
C PRO A 220 -12.77 -1.25 0.47
N ASP A 221 -13.79 -2.07 0.29
CA ASP A 221 -14.77 -1.98 -0.78
C ASP A 221 -16.16 -2.26 -0.23
N ILE A 222 -17.19 -1.72 -0.89
CA ILE A 222 -18.60 -1.94 -0.53
C ILE A 222 -18.93 -3.44 -0.53
N LEU A 223 -18.32 -4.21 -1.42
CA LEU A 223 -18.50 -5.65 -1.52
C LEU A 223 -17.68 -6.44 -0.50
N ASN A 224 -16.66 -5.85 0.10
CA ASN A 224 -15.82 -6.47 1.11
C ASN A 224 -16.33 -6.20 2.53
N PHE A 225 -17.61 -6.55 2.80
CA PHE A 225 -18.25 -6.29 4.08
C PHE A 225 -17.58 -7.02 5.26
N GLU A 226 -17.01 -8.19 5.03
CA GLU A 226 -16.31 -8.98 6.05
C GLU A 226 -14.86 -8.57 6.28
N ALA A 227 -14.41 -7.52 5.60
CA ALA A 227 -13.02 -7.04 5.63
C ALA A 227 -12.02 -8.18 5.37
N GLN A 228 -12.27 -8.94 4.30
CA GLN A 228 -11.39 -10.02 3.86
C GLN A 228 -10.07 -9.45 3.34
N TYR A 229 -8.99 -10.11 3.67
CA TYR A 229 -7.62 -9.75 3.31
C TYR A 229 -6.81 -10.98 2.92
N GLU A 230 -5.70 -10.75 2.24
CA GLU A 230 -4.70 -11.76 1.91
C GLU A 230 -3.32 -11.32 2.38
N LEU A 231 -2.49 -12.27 2.80
CA LEU A 231 -1.09 -12.06 3.10
C LEU A 231 -0.26 -12.77 2.04
N ILE A 232 0.53 -12.01 1.31
CA ILE A 232 1.34 -12.51 0.21
C ILE A 232 2.79 -12.53 0.65
N CYS A 233 3.43 -13.69 0.53
CA CYS A 233 4.83 -13.90 0.87
C CYS A 233 5.61 -14.32 -0.38
N ALA A 234 6.70 -13.61 -0.66
CA ALA A 234 7.68 -14.03 -1.65
C ALA A 234 8.82 -14.76 -0.91
N VAL A 235 8.86 -16.06 -1.08
CA VAL A 235 9.72 -16.97 -0.32
C VAL A 235 10.89 -17.41 -1.20
N THR A 236 12.11 -17.16 -0.77
CA THR A 236 13.31 -17.62 -1.46
C THR A 236 13.45 -19.14 -1.33
N LEU A 237 13.61 -19.82 -2.45
CA LEU A 237 13.91 -21.25 -2.52
C LEU A 237 15.42 -21.46 -2.63
N PRO A 238 16.11 -21.84 -1.55
CA PRO A 238 17.58 -21.89 -1.53
C PRO A 238 18.17 -22.86 -2.55
N ASP A 239 17.45 -23.95 -2.85
CA ASP A 239 17.92 -25.01 -3.76
C ASP A 239 17.82 -24.63 -5.25
N ARG A 240 17.06 -23.58 -5.60
CA ARG A 240 16.73 -23.23 -7.00
C ARG A 240 17.11 -21.81 -7.38
N ALA A 241 17.59 -21.00 -6.43
CA ALA A 241 17.81 -19.57 -6.63
C ALA A 241 16.59 -18.90 -7.29
N ALA A 242 15.40 -19.14 -6.72
CA ALA A 242 14.12 -18.71 -7.23
C ALA A 242 13.24 -18.17 -6.09
N LEU A 243 12.27 -17.32 -6.44
CA LEU A 243 11.21 -16.90 -5.52
C LEU A 243 9.92 -17.66 -5.82
N GLN A 244 9.30 -18.20 -4.80
CA GLN A 244 7.97 -18.80 -4.83
C GLN A 244 6.99 -17.91 -4.06
N PHE A 245 5.82 -17.70 -4.62
CA PHE A 245 4.79 -16.92 -3.93
C PHE A 245 3.86 -17.86 -3.14
N GLU A 246 3.63 -17.53 -1.86
CA GLU A 246 2.67 -18.20 -1.01
C GLU A 246 1.65 -17.19 -0.49
N ILE A 247 0.36 -17.52 -0.58
CA ILE A 247 -0.74 -16.61 -0.32
C ILE A 247 -1.66 -17.18 0.75
N TYR A 248 -1.81 -16.46 1.86
CA TYR A 248 -2.84 -16.74 2.84
C TYR A 248 -4.09 -15.96 2.52
N SER A 249 -5.24 -16.60 2.58
CA SER A 249 -6.55 -15.92 2.46
C SER A 249 -7.32 -15.99 3.78
N SER A 250 -7.75 -14.83 4.28
CA SER A 250 -8.58 -14.75 5.49
C SER A 250 -9.96 -15.37 5.28
N ARG A 251 -10.43 -15.46 4.03
CA ARG A 251 -11.71 -16.08 3.65
C ARG A 251 -11.71 -17.57 3.91
N THR A 252 -10.66 -18.27 3.46
CA THR A 252 -10.52 -19.72 3.60
C THR A 252 -9.76 -20.14 4.86
N ASN A 253 -9.12 -19.17 5.52
CA ASN A 253 -8.21 -19.40 6.64
C ASN A 253 -7.10 -20.41 6.32
N SER A 254 -6.56 -20.37 5.12
CA SER A 254 -5.57 -21.32 4.64
C SER A 254 -4.56 -20.67 3.70
N TRP A 255 -3.39 -21.28 3.63
CA TRP A 255 -2.35 -20.93 2.69
C TRP A 255 -2.49 -21.70 1.39
N ARG A 256 -2.08 -21.10 0.29
CA ARG A 256 -1.90 -21.74 -1.02
C ARG A 256 -0.60 -21.27 -1.64
N VAL A 257 0.08 -22.16 -2.34
CA VAL A 257 1.27 -21.84 -3.11
C VAL A 257 0.84 -21.49 -4.53
N SER A 258 1.29 -20.35 -5.03
CA SER A 258 1.03 -19.93 -6.42
C SER A 258 1.86 -20.77 -7.40
N ASN A 259 1.38 -20.91 -8.62
CA ASN A 259 2.14 -21.53 -9.71
C ASN A 259 3.24 -20.62 -10.27
N ALA A 260 3.18 -19.32 -9.98
CA ALA A 260 4.20 -18.37 -10.40
C ALA A 260 5.50 -18.58 -9.62
N VAL A 261 6.61 -18.69 -10.34
CA VAL A 261 7.97 -18.82 -9.78
C VAL A 261 8.85 -17.80 -10.49
N CYS A 262 9.44 -16.86 -9.74
CA CYS A 262 10.37 -15.90 -10.28
C CYS A 262 11.78 -16.52 -10.31
N LEU A 263 12.36 -16.60 -11.52
CA LEU A 263 13.68 -17.17 -11.77
C LEU A 263 14.76 -16.12 -12.06
N GLU A 264 14.35 -14.87 -12.16
CA GLU A 264 15.26 -13.75 -12.43
C GLU A 264 16.08 -13.44 -11.17
N LEU A 265 17.29 -13.93 -11.15
CA LEU A 265 18.23 -13.80 -10.02
C LEU A 265 18.59 -12.35 -9.69
N ASP A 266 18.61 -11.48 -10.72
CA ASP A 266 18.93 -10.07 -10.57
C ASP A 266 17.85 -9.29 -9.80
N ALA A 267 16.65 -9.87 -9.63
CA ALA A 267 15.57 -9.31 -8.82
C ALA A 267 15.71 -9.63 -7.32
N LEU A 268 16.69 -10.43 -6.92
CA LEU A 268 16.91 -10.87 -5.54
C LEU A 268 18.17 -10.21 -4.96
N PRO A 269 18.23 -9.90 -3.66
CA PRO A 269 17.18 -10.05 -2.65
C PRO A 269 16.15 -8.92 -2.65
N LEU A 270 14.97 -9.18 -2.05
CA LEU A 270 13.91 -8.19 -1.84
C LEU A 270 14.12 -7.44 -0.52
N ASN A 271 13.69 -6.17 -0.46
CA ASN A 271 13.78 -5.35 0.76
C ASN A 271 12.84 -5.79 1.89
N GLY A 272 12.09 -6.86 1.72
CA GLY A 272 11.27 -7.51 2.74
C GLY A 272 9.90 -6.89 2.98
N ASP A 273 9.69 -5.61 2.70
CA ASP A 273 8.45 -4.89 2.95
C ASP A 273 7.70 -4.69 1.63
N GLY A 274 6.55 -5.34 1.47
CA GLY A 274 5.72 -5.23 0.28
C GLY A 274 4.69 -4.12 0.40
N PHE A 275 4.38 -3.50 -0.72
CA PHE A 275 3.36 -2.48 -0.88
C PHE A 275 2.23 -2.99 -1.76
N TYR A 276 0.97 -2.86 -1.29
CA TYR A 276 -0.22 -3.31 -2.03
C TYR A 276 -1.05 -2.12 -2.49
N THR A 277 -1.48 -2.14 -3.73
CA THR A 277 -2.50 -1.25 -4.26
C THR A 277 -3.23 -1.87 -5.47
N ARG A 278 -4.55 -1.73 -5.54
CA ARG A 278 -5.41 -2.09 -6.69
C ARG A 278 -5.18 -3.49 -7.26
N GLY A 279 -5.01 -4.49 -6.41
CA GLY A 279 -4.82 -5.88 -6.83
C GLY A 279 -3.38 -6.29 -7.12
N PHE A 280 -2.44 -5.35 -7.05
CA PHE A 280 -1.03 -5.62 -7.28
C PHE A 280 -0.20 -5.48 -6.00
N VAL A 281 0.79 -6.33 -5.87
CA VAL A 281 1.80 -6.25 -4.82
C VAL A 281 3.13 -5.87 -5.43
N TYR A 282 3.86 -5.02 -4.74
CA TYR A 282 5.13 -4.45 -5.19
C TYR A 282 6.19 -4.65 -4.11
N TRP A 283 7.35 -5.16 -4.47
CA TRP A 283 8.53 -5.24 -3.62
C TRP A 283 9.71 -4.57 -4.30
N GLU A 284 10.35 -3.68 -3.59
CA GLU A 284 11.63 -3.11 -4.04
C GLU A 284 12.74 -4.14 -3.88
N THR A 285 13.64 -4.21 -4.86
CA THR A 285 14.79 -5.09 -4.86
C THR A 285 16.07 -4.32 -4.49
N GLU A 286 17.06 -4.99 -3.95
CA GLU A 286 18.37 -4.37 -3.69
C GLU A 286 19.09 -3.96 -4.99
N SER A 287 18.75 -4.56 -6.12
CA SER A 287 19.30 -4.24 -7.43
C SER A 287 18.74 -2.94 -8.06
N GLY A 288 17.73 -2.31 -7.43
CA GLY A 288 17.08 -1.11 -7.94
C GLY A 288 16.02 -1.41 -8.99
N ALA A 289 15.23 -2.43 -8.75
CA ALA A 289 14.03 -2.76 -9.51
C ALA A 289 12.84 -2.95 -8.58
N ILE A 290 11.65 -3.07 -9.15
CA ILE A 290 10.43 -3.45 -8.44
C ILE A 290 9.94 -4.78 -8.99
N LEU A 291 9.79 -5.78 -8.11
CA LEU A 291 9.06 -6.98 -8.41
C LEU A 291 7.56 -6.69 -8.23
N VAL A 292 6.79 -6.89 -9.27
CA VAL A 292 5.33 -6.69 -9.32
C VAL A 292 4.65 -8.04 -9.37
N PHE A 293 3.63 -8.25 -8.56
CA PHE A 293 2.83 -9.48 -8.58
C PHE A 293 1.34 -9.12 -8.71
N ASP A 294 0.69 -9.61 -9.77
CA ASP A 294 -0.75 -9.52 -9.97
C ASP A 294 -1.42 -10.62 -9.13
N LEU A 295 -2.21 -10.19 -8.13
CA LEU A 295 -2.85 -11.10 -7.18
C LEU A 295 -4.00 -11.90 -7.81
N LYS A 296 -4.62 -11.36 -8.86
CA LYS A 296 -5.77 -11.98 -9.54
C LYS A 296 -5.33 -13.04 -10.56
N GLU A 297 -4.39 -12.66 -11.42
CA GLU A 297 -3.90 -13.53 -12.49
C GLU A 297 -2.73 -14.41 -12.03
N GLU A 298 -2.15 -14.12 -10.86
CA GLU A 298 -0.98 -14.78 -10.27
C GLU A 298 0.21 -14.83 -11.23
N VAL A 299 0.51 -13.69 -11.82
CA VAL A 299 1.69 -13.50 -12.67
C VAL A 299 2.58 -12.41 -12.07
N TYR A 300 3.87 -12.45 -12.38
CA TYR A 300 4.81 -11.43 -11.93
C TYR A 300 5.45 -10.70 -13.11
N GLY A 301 6.02 -9.56 -12.82
CA GLY A 301 6.84 -8.76 -13.73
C GLY A 301 7.90 -7.98 -12.96
N ILE A 302 8.90 -7.49 -13.66
CA ILE A 302 9.96 -6.68 -13.08
C ILE A 302 10.00 -5.34 -13.79
N VAL A 303 10.01 -4.26 -13.01
CA VAL A 303 10.08 -2.88 -13.49
C VAL A 303 11.35 -2.24 -12.96
N SER A 304 12.17 -1.71 -13.85
CA SER A 304 13.40 -1.01 -13.46
C SER A 304 13.09 0.32 -12.80
N LEU A 305 13.76 0.60 -11.68
CA LEU A 305 13.74 1.90 -11.03
C LEU A 305 14.77 2.83 -11.66
N PRO A 306 14.59 4.15 -11.51
CA PRO A 306 15.61 5.11 -11.88
C PRO A 306 16.91 4.82 -11.12
N PRO A 307 18.07 4.98 -11.77
CA PRO A 307 19.35 4.70 -11.13
C PRO A 307 19.58 5.63 -9.95
N SER A 308 19.73 5.07 -8.77
CA SER A 308 20.05 5.80 -7.54
C SER A 308 21.30 5.24 -6.89
N ARG A 309 22.11 6.12 -6.29
CA ARG A 309 23.31 5.70 -5.56
C ARG A 309 23.00 5.09 -4.19
N LYS A 310 21.79 5.34 -3.66
CA LYS A 310 21.32 4.85 -2.36
C LYS A 310 19.82 4.53 -2.42
N PRO A 311 19.35 3.46 -1.77
CA PRO A 311 17.94 3.13 -1.67
C PRO A 311 17.25 4.02 -0.62
N THR A 312 17.02 5.28 -0.94
CA THR A 312 16.35 6.26 -0.05
C THR A 312 14.94 6.58 -0.52
N GLY A 313 14.48 5.91 -1.57
CA GLY A 313 13.16 6.08 -2.13
C GLY A 313 12.06 5.35 -1.35
N ALA A 314 10.82 5.57 -1.75
CA ALA A 314 9.67 4.89 -1.19
C ALA A 314 8.56 4.69 -2.23
N LEU A 315 7.95 3.52 -2.22
CA LEU A 315 6.72 3.24 -2.93
C LEU A 315 5.54 3.88 -2.19
N THR A 316 4.66 4.53 -2.91
CA THR A 316 3.46 5.18 -2.37
C THR A 316 2.36 5.31 -3.42
N VAL A 317 1.20 5.83 -3.03
CA VAL A 317 0.10 6.14 -3.95
C VAL A 317 -0.12 7.64 -4.01
N MET A 318 -0.21 8.17 -5.22
CA MET A 318 -0.62 9.56 -5.48
C MET A 318 -1.77 9.55 -6.51
N ARG A 319 -2.90 10.16 -6.18
CA ARG A 319 -4.13 10.15 -7.00
C ARG A 319 -4.65 8.75 -7.35
N GLY A 320 -4.41 7.80 -6.46
CA GLY A 320 -4.76 6.40 -6.68
C GLY A 320 -3.82 5.63 -7.61
N GLU A 321 -2.74 6.22 -8.08
CA GLU A 321 -1.73 5.60 -8.94
C GLU A 321 -0.47 5.30 -8.13
N LEU A 322 0.20 4.18 -8.44
CA LEU A 322 1.48 3.85 -7.84
C LEU A 322 2.53 4.88 -8.25
N CYS A 323 3.31 5.33 -7.28
CA CYS A 323 4.45 6.22 -7.48
C CYS A 323 5.65 5.73 -6.69
N TYR A 324 6.84 6.05 -7.21
CA TYR A 324 8.09 5.92 -6.50
C TYR A 324 8.66 7.33 -6.23
N LEU A 325 8.96 7.60 -4.98
CA LEU A 325 9.53 8.87 -4.53
C LEU A 325 11.03 8.70 -4.38
N LEU A 326 11.82 9.51 -5.04
CA LEU A 326 13.28 9.49 -4.96
C LEU A 326 13.81 10.84 -4.51
N PRO A 327 14.44 10.95 -3.33
CA PRO A 327 15.14 12.15 -2.92
C PRO A 327 16.36 12.39 -3.81
N HIS A 328 16.47 13.59 -4.32
CA HIS A 328 17.59 14.05 -5.14
C HIS A 328 18.21 15.31 -4.53
N ARG A 329 19.54 15.39 -4.53
CA ARG A 329 20.29 16.55 -4.05
C ARG A 329 21.15 17.12 -5.16
N GLU A 330 20.92 18.39 -5.47
CA GLU A 330 21.69 19.14 -6.45
C GLU A 330 22.10 20.49 -5.83
N ASP A 331 23.36 20.86 -5.93
CA ASP A 331 23.89 22.15 -5.44
C ASP A 331 23.40 22.56 -4.04
N ASP A 332 23.43 21.63 -3.09
CA ASP A 332 22.92 21.81 -1.71
C ASP A 332 21.39 22.03 -1.56
N ALA A 333 20.63 21.87 -2.63
CA ALA A 333 19.18 21.88 -2.60
C ALA A 333 18.62 20.45 -2.69
N TRP A 334 17.66 20.13 -1.82
CA TRP A 334 16.90 18.89 -1.89
C TRP A 334 15.67 19.04 -2.77
N SER A 335 15.38 18.02 -3.54
CA SER A 335 14.13 17.83 -4.26
C SER A 335 13.65 16.39 -4.12
N ILE A 336 12.36 16.17 -4.30
CA ILE A 336 11.79 14.83 -4.41
C ILE A 336 11.30 14.64 -5.84
N GLU A 337 11.92 13.70 -6.52
CA GLU A 337 11.51 13.23 -7.83
C GLU A 337 10.40 12.20 -7.65
N VAL A 338 9.30 12.38 -8.37
CA VAL A 338 8.14 11.49 -8.36
C VAL A 338 8.10 10.75 -9.68
N TYR A 339 8.33 9.47 -9.62
CA TYR A 339 8.23 8.56 -10.75
C TYR A 339 6.91 7.82 -10.71
N GLY A 340 6.34 7.52 -11.86
CA GLY A 340 5.05 6.86 -11.95
C GLY A 340 4.81 6.27 -13.33
N ASN A 341 3.57 5.84 -13.59
CA ASN A 341 3.19 5.01 -14.71
C ASN A 341 3.86 3.62 -14.67
N MET A 342 3.51 2.78 -15.64
CA MET A 342 4.05 1.43 -15.73
C MET A 342 5.54 1.37 -16.08
N ASP A 343 6.06 2.44 -16.70
CA ASP A 343 7.46 2.59 -17.10
C ASP A 343 8.33 3.31 -16.06
N MET A 344 7.76 3.66 -14.92
CA MET A 344 8.42 4.46 -13.88
C MET A 344 9.10 5.72 -14.46
N SER A 345 8.40 6.42 -15.35
CA SER A 345 8.87 7.68 -15.90
C SER A 345 8.70 8.83 -14.90
N LEU A 346 9.60 9.82 -15.00
CA LEU A 346 9.56 11.02 -14.15
C LEU A 346 8.29 11.83 -14.42
N GLN A 347 7.43 11.96 -13.42
CA GLN A 347 6.16 12.67 -13.50
C GLN A 347 6.26 14.10 -12.97
N ARG A 348 7.01 14.28 -11.88
CA ARG A 348 7.06 15.56 -11.18
C ARG A 348 8.34 15.66 -10.37
N ILE A 349 8.84 16.89 -10.22
CA ILE A 349 9.89 17.25 -9.25
C ILE A 349 9.27 18.21 -8.23
N ILE A 350 9.45 17.90 -6.95
CA ILE A 350 8.99 18.72 -5.82
C ILE A 350 10.23 19.31 -5.15
N PRO A 351 10.53 20.61 -5.37
CA PRO A 351 11.65 21.25 -4.72
C PRO A 351 11.37 21.45 -3.23
N LEU A 352 12.36 21.11 -2.40
CA LEU A 352 12.32 21.40 -0.97
C LEU A 352 13.07 22.69 -0.72
N HIS A 353 12.35 23.77 -0.48
CA HIS A 353 12.94 25.12 -0.37
C HIS A 353 13.87 25.20 0.87
N SER A 354 15.14 25.50 0.63
CA SER A 354 16.19 25.57 1.65
C SER A 354 15.93 26.60 2.76
N GLU A 355 15.18 27.66 2.45
CA GLU A 355 14.79 28.70 3.42
C GLU A 355 14.02 28.13 4.63
N PHE A 356 13.28 27.03 4.43
CA PHE A 356 12.53 26.34 5.47
C PHE A 356 13.32 25.19 6.12
N LEU A 357 14.33 24.68 5.44
CA LEU A 357 15.13 23.54 5.92
C LEU A 357 16.20 23.94 6.94
N GLY A 358 16.74 25.16 6.82
CA GLY A 358 17.79 25.66 7.71
C GLY A 358 18.98 24.69 7.77
N HIS A 359 19.43 24.36 8.99
CA HIS A 359 20.52 23.42 9.24
C HIS A 359 20.19 21.94 8.92
N LEU A 360 18.93 21.60 8.62
CA LEU A 360 18.54 20.25 8.24
C LEU A 360 18.97 19.88 6.82
N VAL A 361 19.34 20.86 5.99
CA VAL A 361 19.78 20.65 4.61
C VAL A 361 20.97 19.69 4.50
N ASP A 362 21.85 19.70 5.51
CA ASP A 362 23.04 18.85 5.53
C ASP A 362 22.75 17.38 5.91
N GLY A 363 21.53 17.10 6.36
CA GLY A 363 21.09 15.77 6.73
C GLY A 363 20.76 14.88 5.53
N GLU A 364 20.74 13.57 5.73
CA GLU A 364 20.21 12.62 4.77
C GLU A 364 18.69 12.79 4.62
N CYS A 365 18.19 12.78 3.38
CA CYS A 365 16.77 12.84 3.07
C CYS A 365 16.27 11.46 2.66
N ARG A 366 15.14 11.04 3.26
CA ARG A 366 14.39 9.82 2.89
C ARG A 366 12.96 10.20 2.63
N ALA A 367 12.41 9.78 1.49
CA ALA A 367 10.98 9.84 1.26
C ALA A 367 10.28 8.73 2.04
N LEU A 368 9.10 9.00 2.59
CA LEU A 368 8.35 8.01 3.38
C LEU A 368 6.99 7.71 2.77
N ALA A 369 6.15 8.72 2.51
CA ALA A 369 4.83 8.52 1.92
C ALA A 369 4.20 9.83 1.44
N PHE A 370 3.25 9.75 0.50
CA PHE A 370 2.23 10.79 0.33
C PHE A 370 1.06 10.53 1.28
N VAL A 371 0.65 11.55 2.03
CA VAL A 371 -0.57 11.51 2.85
C VAL A 371 -1.80 11.79 1.99
N ASN A 372 -1.62 12.70 1.04
CA ASN A 372 -2.58 13.09 0.02
C ASN A 372 -1.79 13.69 -1.16
N ASP A 373 -2.49 14.14 -2.21
CA ASP A 373 -1.87 14.69 -3.44
C ASP A 373 -0.97 15.91 -3.24
N ASP A 374 -0.96 16.48 -2.04
CA ASP A 374 -0.23 17.73 -1.72
C ASP A 374 0.76 17.58 -0.57
N THR A 375 0.54 16.63 0.33
CA THR A 375 1.34 16.49 1.56
C THR A 375 2.22 15.26 1.49
N LEU A 376 3.53 15.48 1.52
CA LEU A 376 4.58 14.48 1.50
C LEU A 376 5.21 14.36 2.89
N ILE A 377 5.43 13.15 3.36
CA ILE A 377 6.20 12.87 4.58
C ILE A 377 7.62 12.49 4.19
N ILE A 378 8.58 13.20 4.74
CA ILE A 378 10.01 12.96 4.57
C ILE A 378 10.70 12.86 5.92
N ALA A 379 11.72 12.03 6.02
CA ALA A 379 12.70 12.09 7.09
C ALA A 379 13.92 12.86 6.57
N LEU A 380 14.27 13.94 7.25
CA LEU A 380 15.40 14.80 6.88
C LEU A 380 16.29 15.04 8.11
N GLY A 381 17.51 14.52 8.07
CA GLY A 381 18.40 14.51 9.20
C GLY A 381 17.73 13.88 10.43
N THR A 382 17.55 14.67 11.49
CA THR A 382 16.97 14.22 12.78
C THR A 382 15.47 14.49 12.88
N LYS A 383 14.79 14.87 11.82
CA LYS A 383 13.37 15.25 11.84
C LYS A 383 12.54 14.47 10.83
N VAL A 384 11.31 14.13 11.22
CA VAL A 384 10.25 13.75 10.30
C VAL A 384 9.35 14.96 10.07
N ILE A 385 9.11 15.28 8.82
CA ILE A 385 8.49 16.53 8.39
C ILE A 385 7.34 16.19 7.43
N ALA A 386 6.21 16.87 7.60
CA ALA A 386 5.14 16.96 6.62
C ALA A 386 5.41 18.19 5.72
N TYR A 387 5.68 17.96 4.45
CA TYR A 387 5.89 19.00 3.47
C TYR A 387 4.65 19.19 2.60
N HIS A 388 4.06 20.39 2.65
CA HIS A 388 2.90 20.78 1.85
C HIS A 388 3.38 21.42 0.55
N ALA A 389 3.36 20.65 -0.53
CA ALA A 389 4.00 21.02 -1.79
C ALA A 389 3.41 22.27 -2.46
N ARG A 390 2.09 22.49 -2.37
CA ARG A 390 1.46 23.69 -2.94
C ARG A 390 1.66 24.94 -2.10
N ALA A 391 1.65 24.77 -0.79
CA ALA A 391 1.79 25.88 0.15
C ALA A 391 3.26 26.21 0.44
N HIS A 392 4.20 25.40 -0.04
CA HIS A 392 5.63 25.48 0.27
C HIS A 392 5.89 25.59 1.79
N ARG A 393 5.09 24.86 2.57
CA ARG A 393 5.14 24.91 4.04
C ARG A 393 5.56 23.59 4.61
N MET A 394 6.38 23.64 5.64
CA MET A 394 6.77 22.46 6.43
C MET A 394 6.13 22.51 7.81
N GLU A 395 5.78 21.33 8.28
CA GLU A 395 5.31 21.11 9.63
C GLU A 395 6.11 19.94 10.24
N GLY A 396 6.71 20.18 11.40
CA GLY A 396 7.43 19.13 12.12
C GLY A 396 6.44 18.12 12.69
N VAL A 397 6.64 16.85 12.35
CA VAL A 397 5.80 15.75 12.85
C VAL A 397 6.43 15.17 14.12
N SER A 398 7.72 14.82 14.06
CA SER A 398 8.45 14.20 15.17
C SER A 398 9.97 14.31 14.97
N ASP A 399 10.71 13.91 15.99
CA ASP A 399 12.13 13.65 15.83
C ASP A 399 12.35 12.31 15.13
N ALA A 400 13.22 12.30 14.12
CA ALA A 400 13.68 11.09 13.47
C ALA A 400 14.88 10.53 14.24
N ARG A 401 14.96 9.22 14.35
CA ARG A 401 16.21 8.58 14.78
C ARG A 401 17.16 8.48 13.58
N THR A 402 18.43 8.71 13.83
CA THR A 402 19.48 8.82 12.80
C THR A 402 20.17 7.50 12.48
N ASP A 403 19.85 6.42 13.16
CA ASP A 403 20.53 5.13 13.08
C ASP A 403 20.17 4.27 11.85
N GLY A 404 19.58 4.88 10.80
CA GLY A 404 19.53 4.33 9.43
C GLY A 404 18.64 3.10 9.19
N PHE A 405 18.30 2.36 10.21
CA PHE A 405 17.60 1.06 10.10
C PHE A 405 16.11 1.11 10.39
N VAL A 406 15.55 2.30 10.57
CA VAL A 406 14.12 2.45 10.87
C VAL A 406 13.28 2.17 9.65
N LYS A 407 12.30 1.28 9.79
CA LYS A 407 11.23 1.10 8.83
C LYS A 407 10.01 1.90 9.23
N TYR A 408 9.38 2.55 8.25
CA TYR A 408 8.20 3.38 8.45
C TYR A 408 7.04 2.79 7.66
N PHE A 409 5.93 2.49 8.35
CA PHE A 409 4.73 1.91 7.76
C PHE A 409 3.59 2.91 7.83
N PRO A 410 3.13 3.47 6.70
CA PRO A 410 1.96 4.35 6.67
C PRO A 410 0.73 3.64 7.21
N TYR A 411 0.01 4.29 8.13
CA TYR A 411 -1.13 3.68 8.81
C TYR A 411 -2.38 4.56 8.74
N VAL A 412 -3.53 3.91 8.52
CA VAL A 412 -4.87 4.52 8.48
C VAL A 412 -5.61 4.25 9.78
N ASN A 413 -6.07 5.29 10.47
CA ASN A 413 -6.77 5.19 11.76
C ASN A 413 -8.26 4.84 11.56
N SER A 414 -8.55 3.60 11.16
CA SER A 414 -9.88 3.09 10.85
C SER A 414 -10.35 2.00 11.83
N PHE A 415 -11.65 1.67 11.79
CA PHE A 415 -12.24 0.59 12.58
C PHE A 415 -12.26 -0.76 11.87
N CYS A 416 -11.54 -0.92 10.76
CA CYS A 416 -11.53 -2.20 10.03
C CYS A 416 -11.30 -3.38 11.00
N THR A 417 -11.96 -4.48 10.75
CA THR A 417 -11.83 -5.69 11.56
C THR A 417 -10.87 -6.67 10.91
N CYS A 418 -10.08 -7.37 11.73
CA CYS A 418 -9.27 -8.52 11.29
C CYS A 418 -9.93 -9.86 11.62
N ARG A 419 -11.15 -9.84 12.18
CA ARG A 419 -11.95 -11.03 12.49
C ARG A 419 -13.28 -10.96 11.75
N PRO A 420 -13.80 -12.09 11.25
CA PRO A 420 -15.16 -12.14 10.72
C PRO A 420 -16.18 -11.70 11.78
N PHE A 421 -17.24 -11.00 11.39
CA PHE A 421 -18.30 -10.54 12.29
C PHE A 421 -19.10 -11.70 12.95
N HIS A 422 -18.92 -12.94 12.47
CA HIS A 422 -19.67 -14.12 12.90
C HIS A 422 -18.78 -15.20 13.57
N ALA A 423 -17.59 -14.86 14.04
CA ALA A 423 -16.69 -15.79 14.74
C ALA A 423 -16.88 -15.74 16.26
#